data_65a359393255916e614d927f4adbcaa9
#
_entry.id   65a359393255916e614d927f4adbcaa9
#
_cell.length_a   1.000
_cell.length_b   1.000
_cell.length_c   1.000
_cell.angle_alpha   90.00
_cell.angle_beta   90.00
_cell.angle_gamma   90.00
#
_symmetry.space_group_name_H-M   'P 1'
#
loop_
_entity.id
_entity.type
_entity.pdbx_description
1 polymer ?
#
loop_
_entity_poly.entity_id
_entity_poly.type
_entity_poly.pdbx_seq_one_letter_code
_entity_poly.pdbx_strand_id
1 'polypeptide(L)'
;MADTPALTERVYERHLDLLLAQELECNDTFFQWFLNQCSNGVQYDAALATREIVIGHWDPMEQQSQNAGEDDLYVNVTLANGQQLVMLIENKIDAVLQPNQIHRYRARAQRHEKTVNKAFVISVAPQSYLKSHATDLADIVTISIEEIADELLRQSETTDEYLARRLSWTSNRMTRLQESRRSQATEYLPTIELRDHVVAALRVLDPTIEPRLNSMRTANTTWLYLSVPSSIIMKISHDIVDVYLREIPGSPTISDLKASNTEIPKDFELTHDSSDNEIARFGSGKWKTIDELWSNGGPVDAEQLARLIEATVRATKWVATFS
;
A
#
# COMPACT_ATOMS: atom_id res chain seq x y z
N MET A 1 -29.99 4.94 22.59
CA MET A 1 -29.34 4.69 21.27
C MET A 1 -28.14 3.82 21.56
N ALA A 2 -28.17 2.58 21.10
CA ALA A 2 -27.06 1.65 21.34
C ALA A 2 -25.91 2.06 20.41
N ASP A 3 -24.73 2.34 20.98
CA ASP A 3 -23.51 2.52 20.22
C ASP A 3 -23.24 1.25 19.37
N THR A 4 -23.41 1.39 18.08
CA THR A 4 -22.97 0.36 17.14
C THR A 4 -21.44 0.34 17.18
N PRO A 5 -20.78 -0.79 17.51
CA PRO A 5 -19.33 -0.86 17.55
C PRO A 5 -18.81 -0.47 16.16
N ALA A 6 -17.93 0.52 16.10
CA ALA A 6 -17.24 0.91 14.89
C ALA A 6 -16.46 -0.32 14.41
N LEU A 7 -16.92 -0.96 13.36
CA LEU A 7 -16.15 -1.93 12.60
C LEU A 7 -14.92 -1.19 12.06
N THR A 8 -13.77 -1.39 12.69
CA THR A 8 -12.47 -0.98 12.17
C THR A 8 -12.11 -1.90 11.00
N GLU A 9 -12.86 -1.81 9.93
CA GLU A 9 -12.50 -2.43 8.67
C GLU A 9 -11.31 -1.66 8.09
N ARG A 10 -10.16 -2.32 7.98
CA ARG A 10 -9.07 -1.85 7.13
C ARG A 10 -9.60 -1.80 5.71
N VAL A 11 -9.78 -0.61 5.19
CA VAL A 11 -10.18 -0.43 3.82
C VAL A 11 -8.94 -0.48 2.95
N TYR A 12 -8.84 -1.51 2.15
CA TYR A 12 -7.76 -1.74 1.19
C TYR A 12 -8.07 -1.04 -0.14
N GLU A 13 -7.06 -0.71 -0.93
CA GLU A 13 -7.20 -0.20 -2.30
C GLU A 13 -8.18 -1.05 -3.10
N ARG A 14 -8.17 -2.38 -2.91
CA ARG A 14 -9.12 -3.31 -3.52
C ARG A 14 -10.61 -3.02 -3.24
N HIS A 15 -10.95 -2.41 -2.11
CA HIS A 15 -12.33 -2.00 -1.86
C HIS A 15 -12.71 -0.79 -2.73
N LEU A 16 -11.78 0.12 -2.97
CA LEU A 16 -11.99 1.23 -3.90
C LEU A 16 -12.20 0.71 -5.33
N ASP A 17 -11.40 -0.27 -5.76
CA ASP A 17 -11.55 -0.92 -7.08
C ASP A 17 -12.96 -1.48 -7.25
N LEU A 18 -13.46 -2.22 -6.25
CA LEU A 18 -14.78 -2.83 -6.30
C LEU A 18 -15.91 -1.80 -6.31
N LEU A 19 -15.82 -0.75 -5.47
CA LEU A 19 -16.83 0.31 -5.42
C LEU A 19 -16.86 1.10 -6.73
N LEU A 20 -15.69 1.45 -7.25
CA LEU A 20 -15.57 2.19 -8.50
C LEU A 20 -16.03 1.36 -9.70
N ALA A 21 -15.61 0.09 -9.79
CA ALA A 21 -16.06 -0.82 -10.83
C ALA A 21 -17.58 -0.99 -10.83
N GLN A 22 -18.19 -1.14 -9.65
CA GLN A 22 -19.65 -1.26 -9.53
C GLN A 22 -20.37 -0.01 -10.06
N GLU A 23 -19.91 1.18 -9.70
CA GLU A 23 -20.57 2.41 -10.17
C GLU A 23 -20.31 2.64 -11.66
N LEU A 24 -19.11 2.35 -12.15
CA LEU A 24 -18.81 2.43 -13.59
C LEU A 24 -19.66 1.43 -14.40
N GLU A 25 -19.98 0.24 -13.87
CA GLU A 25 -20.78 -0.78 -14.56
C GLU A 25 -22.27 -0.51 -14.47
N CYS A 26 -22.78 -0.13 -13.28
CA CYS A 26 -24.22 -0.14 -13.00
C CYS A 26 -24.87 1.25 -13.03
N ASN A 27 -24.09 2.34 -13.19
CA ASN A 27 -24.60 3.69 -13.12
C ASN A 27 -24.19 4.50 -14.35
N ASP A 28 -25.07 4.58 -15.35
CA ASP A 28 -24.79 5.28 -16.60
C ASP A 28 -24.52 6.79 -16.40
N THR A 29 -25.20 7.42 -15.45
CA THR A 29 -24.99 8.83 -15.14
C THR A 29 -23.61 9.07 -14.54
N PHE A 30 -23.18 8.19 -13.64
CA PHE A 30 -21.84 8.25 -13.07
C PHE A 30 -20.78 7.93 -14.12
N PHE A 31 -21.00 6.92 -14.95
CA PHE A 31 -20.08 6.57 -16.03
C PHE A 31 -19.88 7.73 -17.01
N GLN A 32 -20.98 8.42 -17.41
CA GLN A 32 -20.91 9.60 -18.26
C GLN A 32 -20.10 10.72 -17.60
N TRP A 33 -20.35 11.00 -16.33
CA TRP A 33 -19.58 11.99 -15.56
C TRP A 33 -18.11 11.63 -15.53
N PHE A 34 -17.77 10.39 -15.21
CA PHE A 34 -16.39 9.90 -15.12
C PHE A 34 -15.65 10.00 -16.46
N LEU A 35 -16.31 9.60 -17.54
CA LEU A 35 -15.79 9.73 -18.90
C LEU A 35 -15.53 11.19 -19.28
N ASN A 36 -16.41 12.11 -18.89
CA ASN A 36 -16.23 13.54 -19.14
C ASN A 36 -15.04 14.12 -18.35
N GLN A 37 -14.75 13.64 -17.14
CA GLN A 37 -13.54 14.03 -16.42
C GLN A 37 -12.25 13.60 -17.18
N CYS A 38 -12.29 12.47 -17.87
CA CYS A 38 -11.14 11.96 -18.60
C CYS A 38 -10.88 12.70 -19.92
N SER A 39 -11.89 13.35 -20.47
CA SER A 39 -11.92 13.77 -21.86
C SER A 39 -11.45 15.21 -22.14
N ASN A 40 -10.96 15.95 -21.16
CA ASN A 40 -10.53 17.35 -21.28
C ASN A 40 -11.55 18.23 -22.03
N GLY A 41 -12.86 18.03 -21.75
CA GLY A 41 -13.95 18.81 -22.34
C GLY A 41 -14.56 18.26 -23.65
N VAL A 42 -14.05 17.15 -24.17
CA VAL A 42 -14.73 16.42 -25.25
C VAL A 42 -15.90 15.66 -24.63
N GLN A 43 -17.14 15.93 -25.08
CA GLN A 43 -18.30 15.19 -24.63
C GLN A 43 -18.44 13.88 -25.42
N TYR A 44 -18.50 12.77 -24.67
CA TYR A 44 -18.87 11.48 -25.20
C TYR A 44 -20.28 11.12 -24.75
N ASP A 45 -21.11 10.61 -25.63
CA ASP A 45 -22.42 10.09 -25.28
C ASP A 45 -22.29 8.66 -24.74
N ALA A 46 -22.09 8.52 -23.44
CA ALA A 46 -21.91 7.24 -22.77
C ALA A 46 -23.23 6.45 -22.62
N ALA A 47 -24.39 7.10 -22.73
CA ALA A 47 -25.70 6.43 -22.62
C ALA A 47 -25.92 5.38 -23.72
N LEU A 48 -25.22 5.55 -24.86
CA LEU A 48 -25.28 4.63 -26.00
C LEU A 48 -24.02 3.76 -26.11
N ALA A 49 -23.11 3.78 -25.11
CA ALA A 49 -21.87 3.03 -25.12
C ALA A 49 -22.06 1.62 -24.56
N THR A 50 -21.32 0.67 -25.14
CA THR A 50 -21.04 -0.59 -24.45
C THR A 50 -19.73 -0.47 -23.68
N ARG A 51 -19.64 -1.09 -22.51
CA ARG A 51 -18.46 -1.06 -21.68
C ARG A 51 -18.17 -2.44 -21.13
N GLU A 52 -16.90 -2.72 -20.95
CA GLU A 52 -16.37 -3.90 -20.28
C GLU A 52 -15.41 -3.43 -19.20
N ILE A 53 -15.59 -3.88 -17.96
CA ILE A 53 -14.79 -3.48 -16.82
C ILE A 53 -14.12 -4.72 -16.25
N VAL A 54 -12.79 -4.68 -16.16
CA VAL A 54 -11.97 -5.77 -15.63
C VAL A 54 -11.17 -5.24 -14.43
N ILE A 55 -11.29 -5.92 -13.30
CA ILE A 55 -10.55 -5.60 -12.09
C ILE A 55 -9.31 -6.48 -12.04
N GLY A 56 -8.14 -5.87 -11.84
CA GLY A 56 -6.87 -6.58 -11.81
C GLY A 56 -6.49 -7.12 -13.19
N HIS A 57 -6.49 -6.25 -14.19
CA HIS A 57 -6.21 -6.64 -15.57
C HIS A 57 -4.71 -6.75 -15.84
N TRP A 58 -4.28 -7.93 -16.30
CA TRP A 58 -2.95 -8.15 -16.88
C TRP A 58 -3.04 -8.14 -18.40
N ASP A 59 -2.28 -7.25 -19.05
CA ASP A 59 -2.13 -7.32 -20.50
C ASP A 59 -1.29 -8.54 -20.87
N PRO A 60 -1.85 -9.55 -21.58
CA PRO A 60 -1.13 -10.77 -21.96
C PRO A 60 0.11 -10.49 -22.83
N MET A 61 0.11 -9.36 -23.55
CA MET A 61 1.24 -8.95 -24.41
C MET A 61 2.42 -8.44 -23.59
N GLU A 62 2.23 -8.19 -22.30
CA GLU A 62 3.27 -7.62 -21.41
C GLU A 62 4.04 -8.64 -20.59
N GLN A 63 3.61 -9.89 -20.52
CA GLN A 63 4.24 -10.92 -19.66
C GLN A 63 5.75 -11.10 -19.90
N GLN A 64 6.28 -10.56 -21.00
CA GLN A 64 7.70 -10.62 -21.36
C GLN A 64 8.40 -9.25 -21.33
N SER A 65 7.71 -8.15 -20.98
CA SER A 65 8.27 -6.81 -21.04
C SER A 65 8.66 -6.28 -19.67
N GLN A 66 9.69 -5.43 -19.61
CA GLN A 66 10.06 -4.69 -18.38
C GLN A 66 8.97 -3.72 -17.89
N ASN A 67 7.91 -3.54 -18.70
CA ASN A 67 6.76 -2.69 -18.39
C ASN A 67 5.54 -3.49 -17.98
N ALA A 68 5.69 -4.78 -17.72
CA ALA A 68 4.60 -5.63 -17.21
C ALA A 68 4.05 -5.07 -15.91
N GLY A 69 2.74 -5.15 -15.77
CA GLY A 69 2.05 -4.69 -14.56
C GLY A 69 0.55 -4.94 -14.66
N GLU A 70 -0.07 -5.02 -13.52
CA GLU A 70 -1.51 -5.12 -13.37
C GLU A 70 -2.11 -3.70 -13.35
N ASP A 71 -3.23 -3.49 -14.03
CA ASP A 71 -4.07 -2.33 -13.86
C ASP A 71 -5.09 -2.62 -12.75
N ASP A 72 -5.30 -1.70 -11.82
CA ASP A 72 -6.33 -1.89 -10.78
C ASP A 72 -7.69 -2.05 -11.44
N LEU A 73 -8.01 -1.16 -12.42
CA LEU A 73 -9.17 -1.27 -13.27
C LEU A 73 -8.80 -1.00 -14.73
N TYR A 74 -9.29 -1.87 -15.60
CA TYR A 74 -9.27 -1.71 -17.05
C TYR A 74 -10.71 -1.54 -17.56
N VAL A 75 -10.97 -0.47 -18.31
CA VAL A 75 -12.30 -0.20 -18.88
C VAL A 75 -12.16 -0.05 -20.38
N ASN A 76 -12.85 -0.91 -21.12
CA ASN A 76 -12.95 -0.84 -22.57
C ASN A 76 -14.34 -0.34 -22.96
N VAL A 77 -14.40 0.71 -23.77
CA VAL A 77 -15.62 1.39 -24.16
C VAL A 77 -15.76 1.43 -25.66
N THR A 78 -16.90 1.01 -26.17
CA THR A 78 -17.27 1.24 -27.57
C THR A 78 -18.44 2.22 -27.62
N LEU A 79 -18.23 3.40 -28.17
CA LEU A 79 -19.24 4.43 -28.31
C LEU A 79 -20.23 4.12 -29.43
N ALA A 80 -21.40 4.74 -29.42
CA ALA A 80 -22.45 4.55 -30.44
C ALA A 80 -21.98 4.89 -31.87
N ASN A 81 -21.00 5.78 -32.01
CA ASN A 81 -20.39 6.13 -33.30
C ASN A 81 -19.29 5.14 -33.74
N GLY A 82 -19.08 4.04 -33.00
CA GLY A 82 -18.06 3.03 -33.26
C GLY A 82 -16.66 3.37 -32.76
N GLN A 83 -16.47 4.53 -32.12
CA GLN A 83 -15.17 4.84 -31.50
C GLN A 83 -14.90 3.92 -30.31
N GLN A 84 -13.66 3.48 -30.18
CA GLN A 84 -13.21 2.65 -29.07
C GLN A 84 -12.27 3.46 -28.17
N LEU A 85 -12.52 3.39 -26.86
CA LEU A 85 -11.75 4.05 -25.82
C LEU A 85 -11.29 3.05 -24.80
N VAL A 86 -10.11 3.25 -24.24
CA VAL A 86 -9.58 2.45 -23.15
C VAL A 86 -9.23 3.37 -21.98
N MET A 87 -9.58 2.96 -20.77
CA MET A 87 -9.18 3.63 -19.54
C MET A 87 -8.35 2.66 -18.70
N LEU A 88 -7.14 3.05 -18.37
CA LEU A 88 -6.22 2.35 -17.45
C LEU A 88 -6.26 3.13 -16.14
N ILE A 89 -6.90 2.58 -15.11
CA ILE A 89 -7.15 3.26 -13.85
C ILE A 89 -6.22 2.67 -12.79
N GLU A 90 -5.48 3.53 -12.12
CA GLU A 90 -4.67 3.23 -10.95
C GLU A 90 -5.30 3.89 -9.73
N ASN A 91 -5.70 3.08 -8.76
CA ASN A 91 -6.25 3.53 -7.50
C ASN A 91 -5.16 3.62 -6.43
N LYS A 92 -5.12 4.73 -5.72
CA LYS A 92 -4.20 4.93 -4.60
C LYS A 92 -4.93 5.48 -3.40
N ILE A 93 -4.75 4.84 -2.25
CA ILE A 93 -5.21 5.38 -0.97
C ILE A 93 -4.03 5.91 -0.17
N ASP A 94 -2.98 5.10 0.00
CA ASP A 94 -1.82 5.44 0.81
C ASP A 94 -0.49 4.84 0.31
N ALA A 95 -0.52 3.95 -0.67
CA ALA A 95 0.69 3.39 -1.22
C ALA A 95 1.52 4.44 -1.97
N VAL A 96 2.83 4.38 -1.79
CA VAL A 96 3.76 5.24 -2.53
C VAL A 96 3.75 4.87 -4.01
N LEU A 97 3.85 5.86 -4.90
CA LEU A 97 4.08 5.60 -6.32
C LEU A 97 5.37 4.77 -6.48
N GLN A 98 5.24 3.64 -7.16
CA GLN A 98 6.40 2.82 -7.48
C GLN A 98 7.29 3.53 -8.51
N PRO A 99 8.60 3.32 -8.50
CA PRO A 99 9.50 3.88 -9.51
C PRO A 99 9.00 3.56 -10.92
N ASN A 100 8.91 4.57 -11.76
CA ASN A 100 8.46 4.48 -13.17
C ASN A 100 7.00 3.96 -13.35
N GLN A 101 6.17 3.92 -12.32
CA GLN A 101 4.79 3.41 -12.42
C GLN A 101 3.99 4.15 -13.49
N ILE A 102 3.96 5.47 -13.43
CA ILE A 102 3.24 6.31 -14.40
C ILE A 102 3.81 6.15 -15.82
N HIS A 103 5.12 6.03 -15.93
CA HIS A 103 5.75 5.78 -17.25
C HIS A 103 5.28 4.43 -17.84
N ARG A 104 5.17 3.37 -17.03
CA ARG A 104 4.64 2.07 -17.48
C ARG A 104 3.19 2.18 -17.95
N TYR A 105 2.33 2.90 -17.20
CA TYR A 105 0.95 3.14 -17.61
C TYR A 105 0.84 3.89 -18.92
N ARG A 106 1.66 4.94 -19.12
CA ARG A 106 1.71 5.69 -20.39
C ARG A 106 2.16 4.81 -21.56
N ALA A 107 3.18 3.99 -21.36
CA ALA A 107 3.65 3.06 -22.38
C ALA A 107 2.55 2.06 -22.78
N ARG A 108 1.73 1.59 -21.82
CA ARG A 108 0.55 0.74 -22.09
C ARG A 108 -0.51 1.51 -22.86
N ALA A 109 -0.89 2.70 -22.44
CA ALA A 109 -1.86 3.53 -23.14
C ALA A 109 -1.45 3.79 -24.60
N GLN A 110 -0.18 4.14 -24.86
CA GLN A 110 0.36 4.32 -26.22
C GLN A 110 0.26 3.06 -27.08
N ARG A 111 0.36 1.86 -26.46
CA ARG A 111 0.14 0.61 -27.21
C ARG A 111 -1.33 0.42 -27.56
N HIS A 112 -2.24 0.66 -26.62
CA HIS A 112 -3.69 0.60 -26.89
C HIS A 112 -4.08 1.58 -28.00
N GLU A 113 -3.53 2.79 -28.04
CA GLU A 113 -3.81 3.80 -29.09
C GLU A 113 -3.46 3.36 -30.50
N LYS A 114 -2.76 2.22 -30.70
CA LYS A 114 -2.56 1.60 -32.01
C LYS A 114 -3.79 0.85 -32.53
N THR A 115 -4.69 0.48 -31.65
CA THR A 115 -5.87 -0.36 -31.94
C THR A 115 -7.19 0.31 -31.57
N VAL A 116 -7.17 1.29 -30.67
CA VAL A 116 -8.34 2.06 -30.23
C VAL A 116 -8.15 3.54 -30.55
N ASN A 117 -9.24 4.30 -30.55
CA ASN A 117 -9.21 5.72 -30.89
C ASN A 117 -8.52 6.59 -29.84
N LYS A 118 -8.63 6.21 -28.55
CA LYS A 118 -7.99 6.90 -27.43
C LYS A 118 -7.80 5.97 -26.24
N ALA A 119 -6.66 6.11 -25.56
CA ALA A 119 -6.42 5.49 -24.27
C ALA A 119 -6.12 6.56 -23.20
N PHE A 120 -6.75 6.44 -22.06
CA PHE A 120 -6.58 7.33 -20.92
C PHE A 120 -5.82 6.61 -19.82
N VAL A 121 -4.87 7.30 -19.19
CA VAL A 121 -4.28 6.90 -17.92
C VAL A 121 -4.88 7.77 -16.84
N ILE A 122 -5.45 7.15 -15.82
CA ILE A 122 -6.22 7.83 -14.79
C ILE A 122 -5.67 7.41 -13.42
N SER A 123 -5.38 8.38 -12.56
CA SER A 123 -5.09 8.11 -11.16
C SER A 123 -6.28 8.55 -10.31
N VAL A 124 -6.85 7.62 -9.53
CA VAL A 124 -7.88 7.90 -8.54
C VAL A 124 -7.29 7.80 -7.15
N ALA A 125 -7.26 8.92 -6.43
CA ALA A 125 -6.64 8.98 -5.11
C ALA A 125 -7.26 10.12 -4.27
N PRO A 126 -7.02 10.18 -2.94
CA PRO A 126 -7.38 11.34 -2.14
C PRO A 126 -6.76 12.63 -2.69
N GLN A 127 -7.48 13.75 -2.63
CA GLN A 127 -7.01 15.04 -3.14
C GLN A 127 -5.64 15.44 -2.55
N SER A 128 -5.41 15.13 -1.27
CA SER A 128 -4.12 15.38 -0.61
C SER A 128 -2.98 14.57 -1.25
N TYR A 129 -3.24 13.33 -1.66
CA TYR A 129 -2.28 12.49 -2.38
C TYR A 129 -1.98 13.07 -3.76
N LEU A 130 -3.02 13.41 -4.53
CA LEU A 130 -2.86 13.99 -5.87
C LEU A 130 -2.05 15.29 -5.83
N LYS A 131 -2.29 16.16 -4.83
CA LYS A 131 -1.52 17.39 -4.63
C LYS A 131 -0.04 17.12 -4.31
N SER A 132 0.24 16.15 -3.45
CA SER A 132 1.63 15.81 -3.08
C SER A 132 2.44 15.18 -4.20
N HIS A 133 1.78 14.58 -5.20
CA HIS A 133 2.40 13.92 -6.35
C HIS A 133 2.09 14.65 -7.68
N ALA A 134 1.70 15.92 -7.62
CA ALA A 134 1.24 16.67 -8.80
C ALA A 134 2.29 16.68 -9.94
N THR A 135 3.56 16.72 -9.63
CA THR A 135 4.64 16.68 -10.65
C THR A 135 4.71 15.33 -11.35
N ASP A 136 4.59 14.22 -10.61
CA ASP A 136 4.67 12.88 -11.17
C ASP A 136 3.41 12.53 -11.99
N LEU A 137 2.27 13.14 -11.64
CA LEU A 137 0.96 12.91 -12.25
C LEU A 137 0.58 13.95 -13.32
N ALA A 138 1.47 14.89 -13.66
CA ALA A 138 1.17 16.07 -14.48
C ALA A 138 0.57 15.76 -15.87
N ASP A 139 0.93 14.61 -16.46
CA ASP A 139 0.54 14.26 -17.83
C ASP A 139 -0.52 13.13 -17.88
N ILE A 140 -1.21 12.86 -16.79
CA ILE A 140 -2.31 11.89 -16.74
C ILE A 140 -3.55 12.54 -16.15
N VAL A 141 -4.70 11.89 -16.35
CA VAL A 141 -5.94 12.34 -15.72
C VAL A 141 -5.88 12.01 -14.22
N THR A 142 -6.27 12.97 -13.41
CA THR A 142 -6.39 12.77 -11.96
C THR A 142 -7.81 13.06 -11.51
N ILE A 143 -8.41 12.15 -10.77
CA ILE A 143 -9.75 12.30 -10.19
C ILE A 143 -9.64 12.03 -8.69
N SER A 144 -10.09 12.95 -7.87
CA SER A 144 -10.03 12.72 -6.42
C SER A 144 -11.20 11.84 -5.95
N ILE A 145 -10.94 11.06 -4.90
CA ILE A 145 -11.98 10.27 -4.24
C ILE A 145 -13.09 11.21 -3.72
N GLU A 146 -12.72 12.42 -3.31
CA GLU A 146 -13.63 13.47 -2.89
C GLU A 146 -14.59 13.87 -4.01
N GLU A 147 -14.09 14.13 -5.24
CA GLU A 147 -14.93 14.47 -6.40
C GLU A 147 -15.88 13.33 -6.77
N ILE A 148 -15.42 12.07 -6.67
CA ILE A 148 -16.26 10.89 -6.88
C ILE A 148 -17.37 10.81 -5.83
N ALA A 149 -17.03 11.00 -4.56
CA ALA A 149 -17.98 10.95 -3.45
C ALA A 149 -19.04 12.05 -3.55
N ASP A 150 -18.61 13.27 -3.89
CA ASP A 150 -19.50 14.42 -4.08
C ASP A 150 -20.46 14.20 -5.25
N GLU A 151 -19.98 13.66 -6.37
CA GLU A 151 -20.82 13.36 -7.53
C GLU A 151 -21.86 12.27 -7.21
N LEU A 152 -21.47 11.20 -6.53
CA LEU A 152 -22.40 10.15 -6.10
C LEU A 152 -23.47 10.70 -5.14
N LEU A 153 -23.07 11.58 -4.21
CA LEU A 153 -24.00 12.24 -3.31
C LEU A 153 -24.98 13.14 -4.08
N ARG A 154 -24.48 13.94 -5.02
CA ARG A 154 -25.31 14.80 -5.90
C ARG A 154 -26.32 13.98 -6.70
N GLN A 155 -25.93 12.84 -7.25
CA GLN A 155 -26.84 11.96 -7.97
C GLN A 155 -27.90 11.35 -7.05
N SER A 156 -27.55 11.07 -5.78
CA SER A 156 -28.50 10.51 -4.81
C SER A 156 -29.67 11.42 -4.50
N GLU A 157 -29.52 12.74 -4.69
CA GLU A 157 -30.57 13.73 -4.45
C GLU A 157 -31.65 13.76 -5.54
N THR A 158 -31.38 13.22 -6.72
CA THR A 158 -32.22 13.34 -7.92
C THR A 158 -32.74 12.01 -8.45
N THR A 159 -32.56 10.93 -7.73
CA THR A 159 -32.90 9.57 -8.16
C THR A 159 -33.96 8.92 -7.25
N ASP A 160 -34.40 7.70 -7.58
CA ASP A 160 -35.34 6.95 -6.75
C ASP A 160 -34.72 6.54 -5.39
N GLU A 161 -35.61 6.21 -4.43
CA GLU A 161 -35.17 5.96 -3.04
C GLU A 161 -34.14 4.83 -2.89
N TYR A 162 -34.26 3.76 -3.68
CA TYR A 162 -33.32 2.63 -3.59
C TYR A 162 -31.93 3.04 -4.10
N LEU A 163 -31.89 3.65 -5.27
CA LEU A 163 -30.64 4.13 -5.87
C LEU A 163 -30.02 5.24 -5.02
N ALA A 164 -30.83 6.15 -4.49
CA ALA A 164 -30.37 7.20 -3.57
C ALA A 164 -29.67 6.63 -2.34
N ARG A 165 -30.25 5.62 -1.70
CA ARG A 165 -29.62 4.93 -0.56
C ARG A 165 -28.30 4.27 -0.93
N ARG A 166 -28.24 3.59 -2.10
CA ARG A 166 -27.01 2.96 -2.58
C ARG A 166 -25.92 4.00 -2.83
N LEU A 167 -26.22 5.07 -3.58
CA LEU A 167 -25.24 6.11 -3.91
C LEU A 167 -24.75 6.85 -2.69
N SER A 168 -25.63 7.21 -1.76
CA SER A 168 -25.26 7.82 -0.48
C SER A 168 -24.39 6.88 0.35
N TRP A 169 -24.67 5.57 0.36
CA TRP A 169 -23.84 4.59 1.04
C TRP A 169 -22.45 4.49 0.40
N THR A 170 -22.36 4.42 -0.94
CA THR A 170 -21.09 4.35 -1.67
C THR A 170 -20.26 5.62 -1.43
N SER A 171 -20.87 6.81 -1.55
CA SER A 171 -20.23 8.09 -1.23
C SER A 171 -19.67 8.12 0.19
N ASN A 172 -20.48 7.75 1.18
CA ASN A 172 -20.05 7.68 2.58
C ASN A 172 -18.89 6.68 2.79
N ARG A 173 -18.86 5.56 2.06
CA ARG A 173 -17.76 4.61 2.13
C ARG A 173 -16.48 5.20 1.54
N MET A 174 -16.54 5.85 0.39
CA MET A 174 -15.40 6.53 -0.21
C MET A 174 -14.85 7.63 0.69
N THR A 175 -15.71 8.44 1.32
CA THR A 175 -15.29 9.44 2.31
C THR A 175 -14.58 8.80 3.51
N ARG A 176 -15.09 7.69 4.03
CA ARG A 176 -14.46 6.96 5.14
C ARG A 176 -13.12 6.33 4.77
N LEU A 177 -12.90 5.97 3.50
CA LEU A 177 -11.57 5.56 3.02
C LEU A 177 -10.51 6.63 3.31
N GLN A 178 -10.89 7.88 3.18
CA GLN A 178 -10.00 9.01 3.45
C GLN A 178 -9.89 9.32 4.94
N GLU A 179 -11.00 9.22 5.70
CA GLU A 179 -11.02 9.48 7.13
C GLU A 179 -10.23 8.44 7.91
N SER A 180 -10.35 7.16 7.54
CA SER A 180 -9.53 6.10 8.13
C SER A 180 -8.04 6.38 7.92
N ARG A 181 -7.67 7.06 6.84
CA ARG A 181 -6.32 7.52 6.57
C ARG A 181 -5.95 8.78 7.37
N ARG A 182 -6.85 9.75 7.54
CA ARG A 182 -6.57 10.92 8.38
C ARG A 182 -6.35 10.53 9.84
N SER A 183 -7.10 9.56 10.35
CA SER A 183 -6.85 9.00 11.68
C SER A 183 -5.57 8.15 11.72
N GLN A 184 -5.13 7.59 10.59
CA GLN A 184 -3.86 6.87 10.46
C GLN A 184 -2.66 7.78 10.20
N ALA A 185 -2.88 8.95 9.60
CA ALA A 185 -1.82 9.89 9.25
C ALA A 185 -1.41 10.84 10.39
N THR A 186 -2.07 10.80 11.54
CA THR A 186 -1.55 11.45 12.73
C THR A 186 -0.41 10.57 13.23
N GLU A 187 0.81 10.95 12.90
CA GLU A 187 2.00 10.32 13.46
C GLU A 187 1.87 10.32 14.98
N TYR A 188 1.79 9.12 15.55
CA TYR A 188 1.71 8.98 16.99
C TYR A 188 3.09 9.30 17.56
N LEU A 189 3.20 10.42 18.24
CA LEU A 189 4.49 10.96 18.74
C LEU A 189 5.34 9.91 19.46
N PRO A 190 4.80 9.08 20.37
CA PRO A 190 5.55 7.99 21.00
C PRO A 190 6.17 6.99 20.02
N THR A 191 5.51 6.69 18.90
CA THR A 191 6.07 5.79 17.87
C THR A 191 7.25 6.42 17.16
N ILE A 192 7.19 7.71 16.86
CA ILE A 192 8.28 8.48 16.23
C ILE A 192 9.47 8.55 17.17
N GLU A 193 9.23 8.95 18.42
CA GLU A 193 10.30 9.08 19.43
C GLU A 193 10.99 7.73 19.69
N LEU A 194 10.23 6.64 19.84
CA LEU A 194 10.79 5.30 20.00
C LEU A 194 11.65 4.89 18.80
N ARG A 195 11.14 5.11 17.59
CA ARG A 195 11.85 4.83 16.35
C ARG A 195 13.17 5.60 16.28
N ASP A 196 13.12 6.91 16.50
CA ASP A 196 14.28 7.76 16.38
C ASP A 196 15.33 7.42 17.45
N HIS A 197 14.89 7.05 18.64
CA HIS A 197 15.77 6.55 19.72
C HIS A 197 16.47 5.25 19.29
N VAL A 198 15.74 4.27 18.74
CA VAL A 198 16.32 3.00 18.28
C VAL A 198 17.30 3.21 17.15
N VAL A 199 16.96 4.07 16.18
CA VAL A 199 17.85 4.39 15.05
C VAL A 199 19.13 5.07 15.54
N ALA A 200 19.02 6.01 16.46
CA ALA A 200 20.16 6.69 17.05
C ALA A 200 21.07 5.70 17.81
N ALA A 201 20.48 4.82 18.62
CA ALA A 201 21.22 3.83 19.38
C ALA A 201 21.93 2.79 18.47
N LEU A 202 21.28 2.32 17.40
CA LEU A 202 21.91 1.44 16.40
C LEU A 202 23.13 2.10 15.76
N ARG A 203 23.01 3.37 15.34
CA ARG A 203 24.13 4.13 14.72
C ARG A 203 25.29 4.38 15.67
N VAL A 204 25.01 4.50 16.96
CA VAL A 204 26.08 4.62 17.97
C VAL A 204 26.87 3.31 18.11
N LEU A 205 26.18 2.17 18.07
CA LEU A 205 26.80 0.84 18.21
C LEU A 205 27.48 0.35 16.92
N ASP A 206 26.94 0.70 15.78
CA ASP A 206 27.49 0.37 14.48
C ASP A 206 27.08 1.45 13.43
N PRO A 207 27.97 2.40 13.11
CA PRO A 207 27.69 3.47 12.15
C PRO A 207 27.42 2.99 10.71
N THR A 208 27.75 1.74 10.38
CA THR A 208 27.52 1.16 9.05
C THR A 208 26.07 0.69 8.87
N ILE A 209 25.31 0.62 9.95
CA ILE A 209 23.91 0.23 9.92
C ILE A 209 23.06 1.41 9.43
N GLU A 210 22.43 1.24 8.26
CA GLU A 210 21.44 2.17 7.72
C GLU A 210 20.04 1.56 7.82
N PRO A 211 19.30 1.77 8.92
CA PRO A 211 17.98 1.21 9.07
C PRO A 211 17.02 1.79 8.03
N ARG A 212 16.41 0.93 7.22
CA ARG A 212 15.27 1.32 6.39
C ARG A 212 14.00 1.25 7.21
N LEU A 213 13.37 2.39 7.36
CA LEU A 213 12.09 2.49 8.05
C LEU A 213 10.99 2.13 7.06
N ASN A 214 10.28 1.05 7.30
CA ASN A 214 9.01 0.86 6.62
C ASN A 214 8.07 1.99 7.07
N SER A 215 7.25 2.49 6.14
CA SER A 215 6.36 3.64 6.31
C SER A 215 5.25 3.37 7.33
N MET A 216 5.61 3.26 8.61
CA MET A 216 4.62 3.05 9.68
C MET A 216 4.22 4.40 10.25
N ARG A 217 2.96 4.75 10.06
CA ARG A 217 2.45 6.10 10.33
C ARG A 217 1.27 6.13 11.27
N THR A 218 0.91 5.03 11.95
CA THR A 218 -0.33 5.03 12.71
C THR A 218 -0.17 4.67 14.17
N ALA A 219 -0.99 5.27 15.03
CA ALA A 219 -1.11 5.01 16.45
C ALA A 219 -1.31 3.52 16.81
N ASN A 220 -1.84 2.74 15.88
CA ASN A 220 -2.18 1.33 16.05
C ASN A 220 -1.22 0.38 15.35
N THR A 221 -0.19 0.87 14.65
CA THR A 221 0.82 0.00 14.05
C THR A 221 1.86 -0.37 15.08
N THR A 222 1.61 -1.45 15.71
CA THR A 222 2.45 -2.14 16.68
C THR A 222 3.70 -2.77 16.07
N TRP A 223 3.96 -2.54 14.79
CA TRP A 223 5.07 -3.13 14.05
C TRP A 223 6.09 -2.06 13.72
N LEU A 224 7.09 -1.88 14.55
CA LEU A 224 8.28 -1.13 14.17
C LEU A 224 9.23 -2.10 13.46
N TYR A 225 9.20 -2.08 12.13
CA TYR A 225 10.14 -2.82 11.31
C TYR A 225 11.34 -1.94 11.01
N LEU A 226 12.50 -2.40 11.41
CA LEU A 226 13.77 -1.88 10.90
C LEU A 226 14.37 -2.97 10.02
N SER A 227 14.45 -2.69 8.74
CA SER A 227 15.17 -3.52 7.77
C SER A 227 16.64 -3.13 7.78
N VAL A 228 17.54 -4.00 8.27
CA VAL A 228 18.95 -3.69 8.49
C VAL A 228 19.82 -4.92 8.27
N PRO A 229 20.43 -5.06 7.19
CA PRO A 229 20.04 -5.02 5.81
C PRO A 229 18.70 -5.72 5.52
N SER A 230 18.29 -5.91 4.29
CA SER A 230 16.95 -6.42 3.92
C SER A 230 16.56 -7.75 4.58
N SER A 231 17.56 -8.60 4.92
CA SER A 231 17.37 -9.90 5.56
C SER A 231 17.08 -9.86 7.06
N ILE A 232 17.24 -8.69 7.72
CA ILE A 232 17.05 -8.55 9.17
C ILE A 232 15.86 -7.66 9.45
N ILE A 233 14.93 -8.16 10.26
CA ILE A 233 13.74 -7.41 10.69
C ILE A 233 13.68 -7.35 12.21
N MET A 234 13.85 -6.15 12.77
CA MET A 234 13.57 -5.88 14.17
C MET A 234 12.09 -5.56 14.35
N LYS A 235 11.39 -6.34 15.14
CA LYS A 235 9.96 -6.16 15.49
C LYS A 235 9.87 -5.76 16.96
N ILE A 236 10.00 -4.47 17.25
CA ILE A 236 10.13 -3.97 18.64
C ILE A 236 8.88 -4.32 19.46
N SER A 237 7.70 -4.16 18.89
CA SER A 237 6.44 -4.50 19.56
C SER A 237 6.27 -5.99 19.91
N HIS A 238 7.06 -6.86 19.31
CA HIS A 238 7.04 -8.31 19.57
C HIS A 238 8.25 -8.79 20.35
N ASP A 239 9.13 -7.89 20.77
CA ASP A 239 10.37 -8.25 21.45
C ASP A 239 11.19 -9.30 20.66
N ILE A 240 11.29 -9.15 19.33
CA ILE A 240 12.02 -10.09 18.48
C ILE A 240 12.86 -9.39 17.41
N VAL A 241 13.95 -10.07 17.05
CA VAL A 241 14.74 -9.81 15.84
C VAL A 241 14.75 -11.08 15.01
N ASP A 242 14.22 -11.00 13.78
CA ASP A 242 14.19 -12.11 12.82
C ASP A 242 15.23 -11.87 11.72
N VAL A 243 16.03 -12.87 11.42
CA VAL A 243 16.93 -12.93 10.27
C VAL A 243 16.37 -13.92 9.27
N TYR A 244 15.95 -13.44 8.11
CA TYR A 244 15.40 -14.26 7.04
C TYR A 244 16.52 -14.88 6.22
N LEU A 245 16.74 -16.19 6.39
CA LEU A 245 17.87 -16.89 5.78
C LEU A 245 17.83 -16.82 4.25
N ARG A 246 16.69 -17.02 3.64
CA ARG A 246 16.50 -16.98 2.17
C ARG A 246 16.86 -15.64 1.50
N GLU A 247 16.91 -14.56 2.27
CA GLU A 247 17.22 -13.23 1.75
C GLU A 247 18.72 -12.88 1.83
N ILE A 248 19.53 -13.80 2.34
CA ILE A 248 20.98 -13.66 2.41
C ILE A 248 21.59 -14.22 1.11
N PRO A 249 22.35 -13.48 0.32
CA PRO A 249 22.99 -14.01 -0.89
C PRO A 249 23.88 -15.21 -0.55
N GLY A 250 23.67 -16.33 -1.25
CA GLY A 250 24.36 -17.58 -0.96
C GLY A 250 23.95 -18.27 0.35
N SER A 251 22.74 -17.96 0.83
CA SER A 251 22.27 -18.33 2.15
C SER A 251 22.24 -19.83 2.39
N PRO A 252 22.75 -20.27 3.55
CA PRO A 252 22.55 -21.63 4.02
C PRO A 252 21.09 -21.81 4.47
N THR A 253 20.55 -22.99 4.25
CA THR A 253 19.30 -23.44 4.91
C THR A 253 19.55 -23.71 6.40
N ILE A 254 18.47 -23.84 7.19
CA ILE A 254 18.60 -24.31 8.59
C ILE A 254 19.37 -25.64 8.66
N SER A 255 19.15 -26.53 7.70
CA SER A 255 19.84 -27.80 7.61
C SER A 255 21.37 -27.65 7.39
N ASP A 256 21.74 -26.72 6.49
CA ASP A 256 23.15 -26.42 6.20
C ASP A 256 23.85 -25.80 7.41
N LEU A 257 23.19 -24.86 8.09
CA LEU A 257 23.74 -24.24 9.31
C LEU A 257 23.98 -25.26 10.42
N LYS A 258 23.04 -26.20 10.61
CA LYS A 258 23.21 -27.30 11.58
C LYS A 258 24.32 -28.27 11.19
N ALA A 259 24.46 -28.57 9.89
CA ALA A 259 25.48 -29.50 9.40
C ALA A 259 26.88 -28.91 9.40
N SER A 260 27.03 -27.62 9.14
CA SER A 260 28.33 -26.92 9.06
C SER A 260 28.94 -26.53 10.39
N ASN A 261 28.24 -26.75 11.52
CA ASN A 261 28.61 -26.20 12.83
C ASN A 261 28.87 -24.67 12.80
N THR A 262 28.20 -23.95 11.89
CA THR A 262 28.31 -22.50 11.82
C THR A 262 27.81 -21.89 13.13
N GLU A 263 28.62 -21.05 13.73
CA GLU A 263 28.30 -20.42 15.01
C GLU A 263 27.16 -19.39 14.78
N ILE A 264 26.01 -19.71 15.36
CA ILE A 264 24.87 -18.81 15.35
C ILE A 264 25.04 -17.80 16.47
N PRO A 265 24.61 -16.52 16.29
CA PRO A 265 24.73 -15.55 17.38
C PRO A 265 24.04 -16.06 18.65
N LYS A 266 24.67 -15.82 19.80
CA LYS A 266 24.14 -16.23 21.08
C LYS A 266 22.72 -15.75 21.25
N ASP A 267 21.88 -16.60 21.80
CA ASP A 267 20.46 -16.35 22.07
C ASP A 267 19.55 -16.29 20.81
N PHE A 268 20.06 -16.66 19.62
CA PHE A 268 19.23 -16.88 18.44
C PHE A 268 18.85 -18.35 18.29
N GLU A 269 17.59 -18.58 17.92
CA GLU A 269 17.04 -19.90 17.66
C GLU A 269 16.68 -20.04 16.17
N LEU A 270 17.05 -21.16 15.56
CA LEU A 270 16.64 -21.50 14.20
C LEU A 270 15.22 -22.05 14.20
N THR A 271 14.32 -21.38 13.53
CA THR A 271 12.88 -21.71 13.50
C THR A 271 12.23 -21.30 12.17
N HIS A 272 10.94 -21.42 12.07
CA HIS A 272 10.13 -20.93 10.95
C HIS A 272 9.17 -19.83 11.44
N ASP A 273 8.88 -18.87 10.58
CA ASP A 273 7.85 -17.87 10.86
C ASP A 273 6.45 -18.41 10.52
N SER A 274 5.41 -17.60 10.70
CA SER A 274 4.01 -17.96 10.40
C SER A 274 3.74 -18.25 8.92
N SER A 275 4.66 -17.91 8.04
CA SER A 275 4.61 -18.15 6.59
C SER A 275 5.56 -19.26 6.15
N ASP A 276 6.04 -20.07 7.08
CA ASP A 276 6.97 -21.18 6.87
C ASP A 276 8.33 -20.76 6.27
N ASN A 277 8.75 -19.50 6.48
CA ASN A 277 10.09 -19.06 6.11
C ASN A 277 11.11 -19.48 7.17
N GLU A 278 12.26 -20.01 6.74
CA GLU A 278 13.40 -20.29 7.61
C GLU A 278 14.01 -19.00 8.14
N ILE A 279 14.07 -18.88 9.46
CA ILE A 279 14.60 -17.71 10.17
C ILE A 279 15.50 -18.09 11.33
N ALA A 280 16.44 -17.19 11.67
CA ALA A 280 17.05 -17.18 12.98
C ALA A 280 16.41 -16.09 13.83
N ARG A 281 15.80 -16.45 14.95
CA ARG A 281 15.03 -15.56 15.82
C ARG A 281 15.68 -15.35 17.16
N PHE A 282 15.77 -14.08 17.57
CA PHE A 282 16.06 -13.66 18.93
C PHE A 282 14.78 -13.11 19.58
N GLY A 283 14.57 -13.43 20.85
CA GLY A 283 13.53 -12.81 21.66
C GLY A 283 12.34 -13.70 21.98
N SER A 284 11.38 -13.12 22.71
CA SER A 284 10.30 -13.89 23.35
C SER A 284 9.02 -13.98 22.54
N GLY A 285 8.86 -13.15 21.53
CA GLY A 285 7.61 -13.04 20.73
C GLY A 285 6.42 -12.44 21.50
N LYS A 286 6.63 -11.89 22.69
CA LYS A 286 5.56 -11.26 23.48
C LYS A 286 5.22 -9.90 22.93
N TRP A 287 3.95 -9.75 22.56
CA TRP A 287 3.45 -8.50 22.03
C TRP A 287 3.24 -7.44 23.14
N LYS A 288 3.62 -6.19 22.82
CA LYS A 288 3.42 -5.00 23.66
C LYS A 288 2.90 -3.85 22.79
N THR A 289 2.06 -3.01 23.38
CA THR A 289 1.64 -1.75 22.76
C THR A 289 2.78 -0.72 22.76
N ILE A 290 2.66 0.33 21.96
CA ILE A 290 3.67 1.42 21.94
C ILE A 290 3.73 2.11 23.31
N ASP A 291 2.61 2.30 24.01
CA ASP A 291 2.55 2.93 25.33
C ASP A 291 3.23 2.06 26.42
N GLU A 292 3.26 0.73 26.22
CA GLU A 292 4.01 -0.19 27.09
C GLU A 292 5.51 -0.20 26.78
N LEU A 293 5.92 0.30 25.60
CA LEU A 293 7.32 0.38 25.19
C LEU A 293 7.91 1.77 25.40
N TRP A 294 7.10 2.83 25.21
CA TRP A 294 7.54 4.20 25.25
C TRP A 294 6.53 5.09 25.99
N SER A 295 6.99 5.81 27.00
CA SER A 295 6.18 6.71 27.82
C SER A 295 7.01 7.88 28.33
N ASN A 296 6.41 9.05 28.46
CA ASN A 296 7.06 10.25 28.97
C ASN A 296 8.41 10.63 28.31
N GLY A 297 8.51 10.40 26.98
CA GLY A 297 9.70 10.70 26.20
C GLY A 297 10.87 9.74 26.39
N GLY A 298 10.60 8.52 26.89
CA GLY A 298 11.63 7.49 27.08
C GLY A 298 11.09 6.06 27.10
N PRO A 299 12.00 5.08 26.95
CA PRO A 299 11.63 3.67 26.99
C PRO A 299 11.11 3.25 28.36
N VAL A 300 10.00 2.52 28.39
CA VAL A 300 9.42 1.95 29.65
C VAL A 300 10.33 0.85 30.19
N ASP A 301 10.90 0.04 29.28
CA ASP A 301 11.85 -1.03 29.60
C ASP A 301 13.12 -0.81 28.80
N ALA A 302 14.04 -0.01 29.33
CA ALA A 302 15.29 0.34 28.66
C ALA A 302 16.22 -0.88 28.48
N GLU A 303 16.20 -1.84 29.40
CA GLU A 303 17.03 -3.04 29.34
C GLU A 303 16.55 -3.95 28.19
N GLN A 304 15.25 -4.16 28.07
CA GLN A 304 14.67 -4.92 26.95
C GLN A 304 15.02 -4.29 25.59
N LEU A 305 14.84 -2.98 25.47
CA LEU A 305 15.14 -2.27 24.25
C LEU A 305 16.64 -2.36 23.88
N ALA A 306 17.53 -2.21 24.87
CA ALA A 306 18.97 -2.36 24.67
C ALA A 306 19.32 -3.78 24.17
N ARG A 307 18.73 -4.83 24.72
CA ARG A 307 18.93 -6.23 24.27
C ARG A 307 18.51 -6.43 22.82
N LEU A 308 17.37 -5.85 22.40
CA LEU A 308 16.93 -5.93 20.99
C LEU A 308 17.89 -5.21 20.04
N ILE A 309 18.36 -4.03 20.44
CA ILE A 309 19.33 -3.24 19.66
C ILE A 309 20.65 -4.01 19.51
N GLU A 310 21.19 -4.55 20.60
CA GLU A 310 22.39 -5.35 20.59
C GLU A 310 22.24 -6.65 19.77
N ALA A 311 21.07 -7.31 19.85
CA ALA A 311 20.78 -8.50 19.04
C ALA A 311 20.76 -8.14 17.56
N THR A 312 20.21 -6.98 17.18
CA THR A 312 20.22 -6.51 15.79
C THR A 312 21.63 -6.28 15.27
N VAL A 313 22.51 -5.67 16.08
CA VAL A 313 23.92 -5.48 15.72
C VAL A 313 24.64 -6.84 15.55
N ARG A 314 24.40 -7.80 16.45
CA ARG A 314 24.95 -9.15 16.32
C ARG A 314 24.47 -9.85 15.06
N ALA A 315 23.17 -9.76 14.76
CA ALA A 315 22.58 -10.31 13.54
C ALA A 315 23.22 -9.71 12.28
N THR A 316 23.42 -8.39 12.24
CA THR A 316 24.06 -7.71 11.10
C THR A 316 25.49 -8.21 10.87
N LYS A 317 26.28 -8.32 11.93
CA LYS A 317 27.64 -8.85 11.84
C LYS A 317 27.66 -10.31 11.40
N TRP A 318 26.72 -11.10 11.87
CA TRP A 318 26.59 -12.50 11.46
C TRP A 318 26.22 -12.64 9.99
N VAL A 319 25.20 -11.88 9.50
CA VAL A 319 24.82 -11.88 8.09
C VAL A 319 25.99 -11.48 7.19
N ALA A 320 26.81 -10.52 7.62
CA ALA A 320 28.01 -10.10 6.86
C ALA A 320 29.06 -11.20 6.70
N THR A 321 29.03 -12.29 7.50
CA THR A 321 29.94 -13.41 7.32
C THR A 321 29.60 -14.30 6.12
N PHE A 322 28.41 -14.16 5.54
CA PHE A 322 27.97 -14.91 4.34
C PHE A 322 28.19 -14.12 3.04
N SER A 323 28.60 -12.85 3.13
CA SER A 323 28.89 -11.97 1.99
C SER A 323 30.38 -12.00 1.68
#